data_53de1e23a46085fc5ea651ec7f405386
#
_entry.id   53de1e23a46085fc5ea651ec7f405386
#
_cell.length_a   1.000
_cell.length_b   1.000
_cell.length_c   1.000
_cell.angle_alpha   90.00
_cell.angle_beta   90.00
_cell.angle_gamma   90.00
#
_symmetry.space_group_name_H-M   'P 1'
#
loop_
_entity.id
_entity.type
_entity.pdbx_description
1 polymer ?
#
loop_
_entity_poly.entity_id
_entity_poly.type
_entity_poly.pdbx_seq_one_letter_code
_entity_poly.pdbx_strand_id
1 'polypeptide(L)'
;HIKAETSDQDMIFMGNDGGSEITALTLDMSAAGNATFNGSIFSGGNVVVPNGNGIDFSATGDGSGMTSELLDDYEEGDWTPDIRQSGTAVSDAAYNTSFTAGQYTKIGRLVQMTCSIRLTDKGTVTASNGFQIGGLPFTSTNNVKARSAVSLYNHLGAGIDMTGNTNGTLMGLLSHNADEITFRVEDFSGTTGEAVLYEDVGDTLYLQLAFSFITG
;
A
#
# COMPACT_ATOMS: atom_id res chain seq x y z
N HIS A 1 -35.66 21.07 -20.63
CA HIS A 1 -34.53 20.52 -21.38
C HIS A 1 -33.82 21.63 -22.11
N ILE A 2 -32.49 21.74 -21.96
CA ILE A 2 -31.59 22.46 -22.85
C ILE A 2 -30.99 21.37 -23.76
N LYS A 3 -31.08 21.52 -25.09
CA LYS A 3 -30.70 20.49 -26.05
C LYS A 3 -30.05 21.14 -27.26
N ALA A 4 -28.89 20.68 -27.68
CA ALA A 4 -28.38 20.89 -29.03
C ALA A 4 -29.09 19.91 -29.97
N GLU A 5 -29.74 20.40 -31.02
CA GLU A 5 -30.54 19.55 -31.94
C GLU A 5 -29.76 19.19 -33.20
N THR A 6 -28.71 19.94 -33.49
CA THR A 6 -27.85 19.64 -34.63
C THR A 6 -26.74 18.67 -34.17
N SER A 7 -26.42 17.67 -35.01
CA SER A 7 -25.33 16.73 -34.75
C SER A 7 -24.05 17.46 -34.53
N ASP A 8 -23.27 17.05 -33.51
CA ASP A 8 -21.94 17.55 -33.15
C ASP A 8 -21.89 19.05 -32.77
N GLN A 9 -23.07 19.68 -32.58
CA GLN A 9 -23.13 21.06 -32.13
C GLN A 9 -22.95 21.13 -30.61
N ASP A 10 -21.87 21.81 -30.18
CA ASP A 10 -21.56 22.01 -28.76
C ASP A 10 -22.58 22.87 -28.03
N MET A 11 -22.66 22.64 -26.71
CA MET A 11 -23.38 23.52 -25.80
C MET A 11 -22.36 24.38 -25.07
N ILE A 12 -22.45 25.70 -25.26
CA ILE A 12 -21.50 26.66 -24.73
C ILE A 12 -22.19 27.58 -23.73
N PHE A 13 -21.64 27.68 -22.54
CA PHE A 13 -22.06 28.64 -21.51
C PHE A 13 -21.07 29.79 -21.46
N MET A 14 -21.55 30.97 -21.76
CA MET A 14 -20.74 32.18 -21.87
C MET A 14 -21.16 33.21 -20.81
N GLY A 15 -20.23 34.04 -20.43
CA GLY A 15 -20.45 35.13 -19.47
C GLY A 15 -19.63 36.37 -19.84
N ASN A 16 -19.73 37.40 -19.03
CA ASN A 16 -18.94 38.64 -19.18
C ASN A 16 -18.06 38.80 -17.94
N ASP A 17 -16.77 38.94 -18.14
CA ASP A 17 -15.80 39.22 -17.09
C ASP A 17 -15.10 40.55 -17.38
N GLY A 18 -15.41 41.57 -16.57
CA GLY A 18 -14.82 42.88 -16.68
C GLY A 18 -15.07 43.60 -18.02
N GLY A 19 -16.17 43.30 -18.74
CA GLY A 19 -16.52 43.85 -20.03
C GLY A 19 -16.11 43.00 -21.24
N SER A 20 -15.45 41.88 -21.01
CA SER A 20 -15.06 40.91 -22.06
C SER A 20 -15.92 39.65 -21.99
N GLU A 21 -16.38 39.17 -23.14
CA GLU A 21 -17.09 37.88 -23.23
C GLU A 21 -16.11 36.73 -23.00
N ILE A 22 -16.49 35.79 -22.14
CA ILE A 22 -15.73 34.58 -21.87
C ILE A 22 -16.62 33.33 -21.99
N THR A 23 -16.07 32.24 -22.48
CA THR A 23 -16.67 30.92 -22.38
C THR A 23 -16.32 30.35 -21.01
N ALA A 24 -17.33 30.03 -20.18
CA ALA A 24 -17.12 29.45 -18.85
C ALA A 24 -17.10 27.93 -18.87
N LEU A 25 -17.93 27.32 -19.72
CA LEU A 25 -18.07 25.87 -19.88
C LEU A 25 -18.46 25.54 -21.32
N THR A 26 -17.78 24.54 -21.88
CA THR A 26 -18.18 23.89 -23.15
C THR A 26 -18.51 22.44 -22.89
N LEU A 27 -19.64 21.96 -23.44
CA LEU A 27 -19.97 20.53 -23.56
C LEU A 27 -19.78 20.15 -25.03
N ASP A 28 -18.74 19.38 -25.31
CA ASP A 28 -18.38 18.93 -26.66
C ASP A 28 -19.22 17.70 -27.02
N MET A 29 -20.20 17.89 -27.90
CA MET A 29 -21.11 16.81 -28.32
C MET A 29 -20.45 15.83 -29.29
N SER A 30 -19.43 16.25 -30.02
CA SER A 30 -18.64 15.36 -30.89
C SER A 30 -17.75 14.42 -30.09
N ALA A 31 -17.39 14.82 -28.86
CA ALA A 31 -16.63 14.02 -27.88
C ALA A 31 -17.52 13.43 -26.77
N ALA A 32 -18.72 13.00 -27.12
CA ALA A 32 -19.68 12.36 -26.21
C ALA A 32 -20.08 13.20 -24.99
N GLY A 33 -20.00 14.52 -25.08
CA GLY A 33 -20.37 15.46 -24.03
C GLY A 33 -19.27 15.75 -23.04
N ASN A 34 -18.02 15.64 -23.42
CA ASN A 34 -16.88 16.06 -22.59
C ASN A 34 -17.06 17.52 -22.15
N ALA A 35 -16.86 17.78 -20.87
CA ALA A 35 -16.99 19.10 -20.28
C ALA A 35 -15.62 19.77 -20.12
N THR A 36 -15.43 20.94 -20.75
CA THR A 36 -14.24 21.79 -20.60
C THR A 36 -14.60 23.03 -19.80
N PHE A 37 -13.99 23.20 -18.63
CA PHE A 37 -14.14 24.37 -17.77
C PHE A 37 -12.97 25.33 -18.03
N ASN A 38 -13.27 26.61 -18.22
CA ASN A 38 -12.22 27.63 -18.39
C ASN A 38 -11.51 28.00 -17.07
N GLY A 39 -12.10 27.65 -15.93
CA GLY A 39 -11.57 27.92 -14.60
C GLY A 39 -11.59 26.68 -13.72
N SER A 40 -11.31 26.86 -12.44
CA SER A 40 -11.37 25.78 -11.44
C SER A 40 -12.77 25.24 -11.24
N ILE A 41 -12.87 23.96 -10.88
CA ILE A 41 -14.11 23.31 -10.47
C ILE A 41 -14.18 23.34 -8.94
N PHE A 42 -15.18 24.03 -8.38
CA PHE A 42 -15.49 24.02 -6.93
C PHE A 42 -16.69 23.10 -6.69
N SER A 43 -16.46 21.95 -6.12
CA SER A 43 -17.53 21.01 -5.74
C SER A 43 -17.95 21.25 -4.29
N GLY A 44 -19.24 21.47 -4.04
CA GLY A 44 -19.82 21.53 -2.69
C GLY A 44 -20.05 20.15 -2.05
N GLY A 45 -19.72 19.08 -2.75
CA GLY A 45 -19.82 17.69 -2.34
C GLY A 45 -18.70 16.85 -2.95
N ASN A 46 -18.80 15.53 -2.84
CA ASN A 46 -17.81 14.61 -3.37
C ASN A 46 -17.81 14.62 -4.91
N VAL A 47 -16.63 14.47 -5.50
CA VAL A 47 -16.49 14.06 -6.90
C VAL A 47 -16.46 12.53 -6.91
N VAL A 48 -17.46 11.92 -7.52
CA VAL A 48 -17.57 10.45 -7.60
C VAL A 48 -17.03 9.99 -8.94
N VAL A 49 -15.96 9.21 -8.87
CA VAL A 49 -15.35 8.58 -10.06
C VAL A 49 -15.75 7.09 -10.03
N PRO A 50 -16.39 6.56 -11.07
CA PRO A 50 -16.75 5.13 -11.12
C PRO A 50 -15.53 4.21 -11.10
N ASN A 51 -15.70 2.98 -10.59
CA ASN A 51 -14.65 1.98 -10.57
C ASN A 51 -14.00 1.77 -11.94
N GLY A 52 -12.67 1.71 -12.00
CA GLY A 52 -11.90 1.60 -13.23
C GLY A 52 -11.67 2.91 -13.97
N ASN A 53 -12.14 4.04 -13.43
CA ASN A 53 -11.84 5.38 -13.90
C ASN A 53 -11.12 6.17 -12.81
N GLY A 54 -10.48 7.27 -13.16
CA GLY A 54 -9.68 8.05 -12.21
C GLY A 54 -9.46 9.49 -12.65
N ILE A 55 -8.48 10.13 -12.03
CA ILE A 55 -7.98 11.45 -12.45
C ILE A 55 -6.77 11.21 -13.35
N ASP A 56 -6.86 11.68 -14.58
CA ASP A 56 -5.81 11.58 -15.60
C ASP A 56 -4.93 12.84 -15.59
N PHE A 57 -3.63 12.66 -15.41
CA PHE A 57 -2.62 13.69 -15.40
C PHE A 57 -1.77 13.72 -16.69
N SER A 58 -2.15 12.99 -17.73
CA SER A 58 -1.39 12.86 -18.99
C SER A 58 -1.19 14.15 -19.77
N ALA A 59 -1.85 15.24 -19.35
CA ALA A 59 -1.60 16.57 -19.91
C ALA A 59 -0.34 17.27 -19.36
N THR A 60 0.35 16.66 -18.38
CA THR A 60 1.60 17.18 -17.80
C THR A 60 2.82 16.60 -18.51
N GLY A 61 4.00 17.16 -18.26
CA GLY A 61 5.24 16.65 -18.87
C GLY A 61 5.74 15.38 -18.19
N ASP A 62 6.10 14.37 -18.97
CA ASP A 62 6.44 13.03 -18.51
C ASP A 62 7.89 12.88 -18.05
N GLY A 63 8.09 12.06 -17.03
CA GLY A 63 9.39 11.53 -16.65
C GLY A 63 9.80 10.36 -17.57
N SER A 64 11.11 10.20 -17.78
CA SER A 64 11.62 9.03 -18.53
C SER A 64 11.23 7.71 -17.84
N GLY A 65 10.55 6.81 -18.57
CA GLY A 65 10.10 5.52 -18.08
C GLY A 65 8.77 5.54 -17.34
N MET A 66 7.99 6.62 -17.48
CA MET A 66 6.61 6.70 -17.05
C MET A 66 5.76 5.57 -17.69
N THR A 67 4.85 4.98 -16.92
CA THR A 67 3.99 3.87 -17.36
C THR A 67 2.50 4.15 -17.21
N SER A 68 2.11 5.13 -16.39
CA SER A 68 0.71 5.56 -16.20
C SER A 68 0.68 6.89 -15.47
N GLU A 69 -0.26 7.74 -15.85
CA GLU A 69 -0.60 9.00 -15.18
C GLU A 69 -2.06 9.01 -14.69
N LEU A 70 -2.72 7.87 -14.74
CA LEU A 70 -4.06 7.71 -14.20
C LEU A 70 -3.99 7.36 -12.72
N LEU A 71 -4.59 8.20 -11.87
CA LEU A 71 -4.87 7.91 -10.47
C LEU A 71 -6.29 7.34 -10.37
N ASP A 72 -6.41 6.02 -10.38
CA ASP A 72 -7.67 5.28 -10.50
C ASP A 72 -8.09 4.52 -9.23
N ASP A 73 -7.25 4.56 -8.19
CA ASP A 73 -7.51 3.79 -6.98
C ASP A 73 -7.04 4.52 -5.72
N TYR A 74 -7.95 4.61 -4.75
CA TYR A 74 -7.67 5.07 -3.40
C TYR A 74 -8.53 4.27 -2.41
N GLU A 75 -7.88 3.64 -1.45
CA GLU A 75 -8.58 2.97 -0.37
C GLU A 75 -7.79 3.02 0.95
N GLU A 76 -8.52 2.98 2.04
CA GLU A 76 -8.01 2.84 3.39
C GLU A 76 -8.71 1.67 4.06
N GLY A 77 -8.00 0.99 4.93
CA GLY A 77 -8.59 -0.12 5.65
C GLY A 77 -7.74 -0.66 6.79
N ASP A 78 -8.34 -1.57 7.50
CA ASP A 78 -7.69 -2.33 8.55
C ASP A 78 -7.30 -3.72 8.04
N TRP A 79 -6.28 -4.32 8.64
CA TRP A 79 -5.86 -5.68 8.39
C TRP A 79 -5.39 -6.36 9.67
N THR A 80 -5.39 -7.66 9.69
CA THR A 80 -4.97 -8.43 10.87
C THR A 80 -3.68 -9.18 10.54
N PRO A 81 -2.55 -8.82 11.15
CA PRO A 81 -1.31 -9.56 10.97
C PRO A 81 -1.40 -10.94 11.62
N ASP A 82 -0.84 -11.92 10.95
CA ASP A 82 -0.65 -13.28 11.46
C ASP A 82 0.83 -13.69 11.44
N ILE A 83 1.21 -14.66 12.28
CA ILE A 83 2.53 -15.28 12.19
C ILE A 83 2.47 -16.51 11.31
N ARG A 84 3.55 -16.71 10.54
CA ARG A 84 3.67 -17.82 9.60
C ARG A 84 4.98 -18.58 9.76
N GLN A 85 4.92 -19.85 9.41
CA GLN A 85 6.08 -20.74 9.29
C GLN A 85 6.24 -21.12 7.81
N SER A 86 7.26 -20.59 7.13
CA SER A 86 7.54 -20.86 5.72
C SER A 86 6.29 -20.71 4.82
N GLY A 87 5.59 -19.58 4.94
CA GLY A 87 4.41 -19.21 4.14
C GLY A 87 3.07 -19.73 4.69
N THR A 88 3.07 -20.56 5.71
CA THR A 88 1.84 -21.13 6.27
C THR A 88 1.49 -20.48 7.60
N ALA A 89 0.25 -19.98 7.73
CA ALA A 89 -0.24 -19.40 8.98
C ALA A 89 -0.27 -20.44 10.10
N VAL A 90 0.13 -20.04 11.29
CA VAL A 90 0.14 -20.91 12.49
C VAL A 90 -1.23 -20.84 13.14
N SER A 91 -2.02 -21.88 12.93
CA SER A 91 -3.45 -21.90 13.29
C SER A 91 -3.73 -21.98 14.80
N ASP A 92 -2.77 -22.44 15.59
CA ASP A 92 -2.84 -22.56 17.05
C ASP A 92 -2.10 -21.43 17.79
N ALA A 93 -1.57 -20.44 17.06
CA ALA A 93 -1.01 -19.24 17.66
C ALA A 93 -2.10 -18.38 18.33
N ALA A 94 -1.79 -17.83 19.49
CA ALA A 94 -2.70 -16.95 20.21
C ALA A 94 -2.15 -15.51 20.27
N TYR A 95 -3.05 -14.54 20.08
CA TYR A 95 -2.72 -13.14 19.98
C TYR A 95 -3.35 -12.29 21.08
N ASN A 96 -2.65 -11.28 21.53
CA ASN A 96 -3.27 -10.22 22.32
C ASN A 96 -4.03 -9.28 21.38
N THR A 97 -5.36 -9.41 21.34
CA THR A 97 -6.23 -8.69 20.40
C THR A 97 -6.23 -7.16 20.56
N SER A 98 -5.85 -6.66 21.75
CA SER A 98 -5.70 -5.21 21.98
C SER A 98 -4.42 -4.63 21.35
N PHE A 99 -3.48 -5.47 20.96
CA PHE A 99 -2.17 -5.09 20.41
C PHE A 99 -1.86 -5.80 19.09
N THR A 100 -2.85 -6.42 18.46
CA THR A 100 -2.67 -7.09 17.16
C THR A 100 -3.67 -6.53 16.17
N ALA A 101 -3.21 -5.55 15.40
CA ALA A 101 -3.99 -4.86 14.38
C ALA A 101 -3.04 -4.13 13.42
N GLY A 102 -3.50 -3.88 12.21
CA GLY A 102 -2.80 -3.08 11.22
C GLY A 102 -3.74 -2.19 10.44
N GLN A 103 -3.18 -1.17 9.82
CA GLN A 103 -3.88 -0.24 8.95
C GLN A 103 -3.10 -0.07 7.66
N TYR A 104 -3.81 0.27 6.59
CA TYR A 104 -3.20 0.61 5.32
C TYR A 104 -3.88 1.80 4.65
N THR A 105 -3.12 2.47 3.79
CA THR A 105 -3.61 3.40 2.79
C THR A 105 -3.01 3.02 1.45
N LYS A 106 -3.84 2.88 0.43
CA LYS A 106 -3.44 2.61 -0.95
C LYS A 106 -3.77 3.81 -1.83
N ILE A 107 -2.80 4.26 -2.61
CA ILE A 107 -2.95 5.36 -3.58
C ILE A 107 -2.38 4.88 -4.91
N GLY A 108 -3.26 4.60 -5.87
CA GLY A 108 -2.87 3.91 -7.09
C GLY A 108 -2.19 2.58 -6.77
N ARG A 109 -0.92 2.44 -7.12
CA ARG A 109 -0.14 1.23 -6.86
C ARG A 109 0.67 1.27 -5.55
N LEU A 110 0.78 2.43 -4.91
CA LEU A 110 1.52 2.57 -3.65
C LEU A 110 0.65 2.15 -2.48
N VAL A 111 1.14 1.20 -1.69
CA VAL A 111 0.53 0.77 -0.41
C VAL A 111 1.44 1.18 0.73
N GLN A 112 0.92 1.96 1.66
CA GLN A 112 1.55 2.29 2.93
C GLN A 112 0.88 1.48 4.03
N MET A 113 1.67 0.76 4.84
CA MET A 113 1.15 -0.12 5.88
C MET A 113 1.84 0.11 7.22
N THR A 114 1.06 -0.06 8.28
CA THR A 114 1.55 -0.16 9.66
C THR A 114 0.86 -1.32 10.35
N CYS A 115 1.53 -1.95 11.29
CA CYS A 115 0.87 -2.88 12.19
C CYS A 115 1.58 -3.00 13.53
N SER A 116 0.84 -3.52 14.48
CA SER A 116 1.32 -4.05 15.75
C SER A 116 0.90 -5.50 15.83
N ILE A 117 1.79 -6.38 16.28
CA ILE A 117 1.48 -7.80 16.52
C ILE A 117 2.09 -8.24 17.84
N ARG A 118 1.26 -8.75 18.74
CA ARG A 118 1.67 -9.26 20.04
C ARG A 118 1.11 -10.64 20.28
N LEU A 119 2.00 -11.59 20.53
CA LEU A 119 1.61 -12.96 20.87
C LEU A 119 1.32 -13.10 22.37
N THR A 120 0.46 -14.05 22.71
CA THR A 120 0.31 -14.64 24.03
C THR A 120 0.76 -16.10 24.03
N ASP A 121 0.81 -16.72 22.85
CA ASP A 121 1.36 -18.03 22.59
C ASP A 121 1.73 -18.11 21.10
N LYS A 122 2.92 -18.58 20.78
CA LYS A 122 3.34 -18.75 19.40
C LYS A 122 2.80 -20.03 18.73
N GLY A 123 2.20 -20.93 19.48
CA GLY A 123 1.67 -22.19 18.97
C GLY A 123 2.75 -23.24 18.66
N THR A 124 2.42 -24.20 17.81
CA THR A 124 3.30 -25.33 17.48
C THR A 124 4.49 -24.91 16.65
N VAL A 125 5.69 -25.22 17.12
CA VAL A 125 6.98 -24.87 16.51
C VAL A 125 7.47 -25.98 15.59
N THR A 126 7.83 -25.62 14.35
CA THR A 126 8.71 -26.43 13.49
C THR A 126 10.04 -25.70 13.38
N ALA A 127 11.05 -26.17 14.08
CA ALA A 127 12.30 -25.47 14.39
C ALA A 127 13.04 -24.91 13.16
N SER A 128 13.06 -25.63 12.05
CA SER A 128 13.76 -25.22 10.83
C SER A 128 12.96 -24.32 9.88
N ASN A 129 11.72 -23.99 10.21
CA ASN A 129 10.91 -23.11 9.35
C ASN A 129 11.24 -21.65 9.61
N GLY A 130 11.32 -20.87 8.51
CA GLY A 130 11.51 -19.42 8.60
C GLY A 130 10.32 -18.73 9.23
N PHE A 131 10.60 -17.75 10.10
CA PHE A 131 9.58 -16.89 10.70
C PHE A 131 9.16 -15.80 9.73
N GLN A 132 7.85 -15.57 9.63
CA GLN A 132 7.27 -14.55 8.78
C GLN A 132 6.04 -13.92 9.45
N ILE A 133 5.70 -12.70 9.04
CA ILE A 133 4.43 -12.05 9.33
C ILE A 133 3.66 -11.91 8.03
N GLY A 134 2.45 -12.44 7.99
CA GLY A 134 1.52 -12.40 6.89
C GLY A 134 0.21 -11.71 7.22
N GLY A 135 -0.84 -12.05 6.46
CA GLY A 135 -2.15 -11.40 6.56
C GLY A 135 -2.25 -10.11 5.75
N LEU A 136 -1.25 -9.79 4.93
CA LEU A 136 -1.27 -8.59 4.08
C LEU A 136 -2.44 -8.67 3.09
N PRO A 137 -3.24 -7.59 2.95
CA PRO A 137 -4.37 -7.55 2.00
C PRO A 137 -3.94 -7.46 0.54
N PHE A 138 -2.67 -7.14 0.27
CA PHE A 138 -2.13 -6.98 -1.07
C PHE A 138 -0.82 -7.74 -1.25
N THR A 139 -0.65 -8.30 -2.44
CA THR A 139 0.62 -8.89 -2.87
C THR A 139 1.48 -7.82 -3.54
N SER A 140 2.76 -7.77 -3.21
CA SER A 140 3.72 -6.91 -3.90
C SER A 140 3.86 -7.33 -5.37
N THR A 141 4.05 -6.35 -6.28
CA THR A 141 4.19 -6.68 -7.71
C THR A 141 5.36 -7.65 -7.98
N ASN A 142 5.21 -8.51 -9.00
CA ASN A 142 6.23 -9.47 -9.40
C ASN A 142 7.40 -8.78 -10.16
N ASN A 143 8.07 -7.87 -9.47
CA ASN A 143 9.23 -7.17 -9.99
C ASN A 143 10.26 -6.99 -8.87
N VAL A 144 11.52 -7.31 -9.13
CA VAL A 144 12.61 -7.16 -8.14
C VAL A 144 12.74 -5.74 -7.56
N LYS A 145 12.26 -4.72 -8.27
CA LYS A 145 12.22 -3.32 -7.82
C LYS A 145 11.13 -3.07 -6.75
N ALA A 146 10.21 -4.01 -6.54
CA ALA A 146 9.13 -3.92 -5.55
C ALA A 146 9.53 -4.43 -4.16
N ARG A 147 10.77 -4.87 -3.98
CA ARG A 147 11.28 -5.24 -2.66
C ARG A 147 11.29 -4.02 -1.75
N SER A 148 10.81 -4.19 -0.53
CA SER A 148 10.74 -3.14 0.46
C SER A 148 11.37 -3.56 1.78
N ALA A 149 12.24 -2.70 2.31
CA ALA A 149 12.70 -2.83 3.69
C ALA A 149 11.57 -2.44 4.64
N VAL A 150 11.46 -3.19 5.73
CA VAL A 150 10.45 -2.97 6.76
C VAL A 150 11.11 -2.34 7.97
N SER A 151 10.68 -1.15 8.34
CA SER A 151 11.04 -0.55 9.62
C SER A 151 10.34 -1.31 10.74
N LEU A 152 11.11 -1.70 11.77
CA LEU A 152 10.55 -2.47 12.86
C LEU A 152 11.01 -1.94 14.22
N TYR A 153 10.12 -2.07 15.20
CA TYR A 153 10.43 -1.88 16.61
C TYR A 153 10.07 -3.15 17.38
N ASN A 154 11.08 -3.74 18.03
CA ASN A 154 10.91 -4.92 18.87
C ASN A 154 10.83 -4.47 20.33
N HIS A 155 9.69 -4.75 20.98
CA HIS A 155 9.51 -4.40 22.39
C HIS A 155 10.35 -5.29 23.30
N LEU A 156 10.97 -4.68 24.30
CA LEU A 156 11.95 -5.25 25.20
C LEU A 156 11.59 -6.64 25.76
N GLY A 157 12.49 -7.60 25.56
CA GLY A 157 12.58 -8.86 26.33
C GLY A 157 11.63 -9.99 25.91
N ALA A 158 10.80 -9.79 24.90
CA ALA A 158 9.77 -10.77 24.52
C ALA A 158 9.77 -10.99 23.00
N GLY A 159 10.94 -10.98 22.39
CA GLY A 159 10.95 -10.85 20.97
C GLY A 159 11.52 -12.06 20.25
N ILE A 160 12.58 -11.80 19.56
CA ILE A 160 13.31 -12.78 18.76
C ILE A 160 14.60 -13.06 19.51
N ASP A 161 14.90 -14.33 19.77
CA ASP A 161 16.17 -14.74 20.38
C ASP A 161 17.28 -14.55 19.37
N MET A 162 18.20 -13.66 19.69
CA MET A 162 19.38 -13.36 18.89
C MET A 162 20.66 -13.93 19.54
N THR A 163 20.52 -14.87 20.47
CA THR A 163 21.68 -15.54 21.11
C THR A 163 22.48 -16.33 20.07
N GLY A 164 23.66 -15.88 19.75
CA GLY A 164 24.48 -16.38 18.64
C GLY A 164 24.81 -15.32 17.60
N ASN A 165 23.97 -14.29 17.47
CA ASN A 165 24.14 -13.14 16.59
C ASN A 165 24.28 -11.83 17.38
N THR A 166 25.17 -11.81 18.36
CA THR A 166 25.32 -10.71 19.35
C THR A 166 25.66 -9.34 18.75
N ASN A 167 26.05 -9.29 17.49
CA ASN A 167 26.34 -8.04 16.76
C ASN A 167 25.38 -7.83 15.56
N GLY A 168 24.36 -8.65 15.41
CA GLY A 168 23.42 -8.57 14.28
C GLY A 168 22.28 -7.58 14.49
N THR A 169 21.80 -7.02 13.40
CA THR A 169 20.60 -6.18 13.38
C THR A 169 19.44 -6.97 12.79
N LEU A 170 18.32 -7.02 13.51
CA LEU A 170 17.08 -7.59 12.98
C LEU A 170 16.52 -6.70 11.88
N MET A 171 16.28 -7.30 10.72
CA MET A 171 15.74 -6.62 9.54
C MET A 171 14.52 -7.36 9.02
N GLY A 172 13.52 -6.60 8.55
CA GLY A 172 12.37 -7.13 7.85
C GLY A 172 12.44 -6.80 6.36
N LEU A 173 12.00 -7.73 5.53
CA LEU A 173 11.94 -7.60 4.08
C LEU A 173 10.61 -8.10 3.54
N LEU A 174 9.89 -7.26 2.81
CA LEU A 174 8.84 -7.69 1.90
C LEU A 174 9.48 -7.94 0.53
N SER A 175 9.46 -9.18 0.06
CA SER A 175 10.01 -9.55 -1.25
C SER A 175 9.05 -9.16 -2.38
N HIS A 176 9.45 -9.29 -3.64
CA HIS A 176 8.54 -9.19 -4.78
C HIS A 176 7.65 -10.44 -4.87
N ASN A 177 6.44 -10.27 -5.39
CA ASN A 177 5.42 -11.32 -5.47
C ASN A 177 5.15 -11.99 -4.12
N ALA A 178 5.08 -11.19 -3.06
CA ALA A 178 4.91 -11.67 -1.69
C ALA A 178 3.78 -10.92 -0.97
N ASP A 179 3.08 -11.62 -0.09
CA ASP A 179 2.07 -11.14 0.83
C ASP A 179 2.47 -11.40 2.30
N GLU A 180 3.79 -11.54 2.50
CA GLU A 180 4.38 -11.80 3.80
C GLU A 180 5.75 -11.14 3.97
N ILE A 181 6.07 -10.78 5.19
CA ILE A 181 7.34 -10.16 5.59
C ILE A 181 8.23 -11.25 6.15
N THR A 182 9.42 -11.41 5.59
CA THR A 182 10.48 -12.27 6.09
C THR A 182 11.43 -11.50 6.99
N PHE A 183 12.04 -12.18 7.97
CA PHE A 183 12.98 -11.57 8.90
C PHE A 183 14.36 -12.21 8.78
N ARG A 184 15.38 -11.38 8.92
CA ARG A 184 16.79 -11.78 8.92
C ARG A 184 17.55 -11.03 10.00
N VAL A 185 18.59 -11.66 10.50
CA VAL A 185 19.60 -10.99 11.32
C VAL A 185 20.83 -10.77 10.44
N GLU A 186 21.16 -9.52 10.18
CA GLU A 186 22.32 -9.14 9.37
C GLU A 186 23.48 -8.75 10.29
N ASP A 187 24.63 -9.41 10.11
CA ASP A 187 25.88 -9.11 10.79
C ASP A 187 26.74 -8.21 9.90
N PHE A 188 27.21 -7.10 10.44
CA PHE A 188 28.13 -6.18 9.75
C PHE A 188 29.57 -6.73 9.59
N SER A 189 29.87 -7.94 10.10
CA SER A 189 31.18 -8.57 9.96
C SER A 189 31.46 -9.18 8.57
N GLY A 190 30.48 -9.11 7.64
CA GLY A 190 30.65 -9.52 6.24
C GLY A 190 30.35 -10.98 5.97
N THR A 191 29.77 -11.71 6.89
CA THR A 191 29.13 -13.02 6.66
C THR A 191 27.67 -12.82 6.25
N THR A 192 27.12 -13.72 5.47
CA THR A 192 25.74 -13.67 5.01
C THR A 192 24.78 -13.68 6.19
N GLY A 193 23.86 -12.71 6.22
CA GLY A 193 22.82 -12.65 7.26
C GLY A 193 22.00 -13.94 7.32
N GLU A 194 21.57 -14.31 8.51
CA GLU A 194 20.81 -15.53 8.78
C GLU A 194 19.30 -15.25 8.80
N ALA A 195 18.51 -16.19 8.30
CA ALA A 195 17.06 -16.13 8.42
C ALA A 195 16.67 -16.32 9.89
N VAL A 196 15.71 -15.52 10.35
CA VAL A 196 15.07 -15.77 11.66
C VAL A 196 14.20 -17.01 11.51
N LEU A 197 14.46 -18.02 12.34
CA LEU A 197 13.69 -19.24 12.37
C LEU A 197 12.54 -19.10 13.37
N TYR A 198 11.54 -19.93 13.21
CA TYR A 198 10.37 -19.87 14.10
C TYR A 198 10.72 -20.28 15.55
N GLU A 199 11.73 -21.12 15.74
CA GLU A 199 12.25 -21.47 17.07
C GLU A 199 12.84 -20.27 17.83
N ASP A 200 13.38 -19.28 17.09
CA ASP A 200 13.97 -18.08 17.66
C ASP A 200 12.89 -17.10 18.20
N VAL A 201 11.63 -17.34 17.90
CA VAL A 201 10.52 -16.48 18.30
C VAL A 201 10.02 -16.87 19.69
N GLY A 202 9.91 -15.89 20.58
CA GLY A 202 9.35 -16.08 21.92
C GLY A 202 7.81 -16.08 21.92
N ASP A 203 7.21 -16.79 22.89
CA ASP A 203 5.75 -16.88 23.07
C ASP A 203 5.08 -15.53 23.32
N THR A 204 5.84 -14.52 23.71
CA THR A 204 5.35 -13.19 24.02
C THR A 204 5.89 -12.13 23.06
N LEU A 205 6.21 -12.51 21.82
CA LEU A 205 6.67 -11.58 20.78
C LEU A 205 5.78 -10.34 20.71
N TYR A 206 6.41 -9.16 20.64
CA TYR A 206 5.72 -7.90 20.40
C TYR A 206 6.51 -7.04 19.42
N LEU A 207 6.03 -6.93 18.19
CA LEU A 207 6.61 -6.13 17.12
C LEU A 207 5.65 -5.03 16.67
N GLN A 208 6.21 -3.90 16.28
CA GLN A 208 5.53 -2.87 15.50
C GLN A 208 6.29 -2.68 14.18
N LEU A 209 5.55 -2.62 13.09
CA LEU A 209 6.09 -2.56 11.73
C LEU A 209 5.51 -1.37 10.97
N ALA A 210 6.35 -0.75 10.12
CA ALA A 210 5.92 0.26 9.15
C ALA A 210 6.68 0.05 7.85
N PHE A 211 5.98 0.02 6.73
CA PHE A 211 6.56 -0.21 5.41
C PHE A 211 5.65 0.30 4.30
N SER A 212 6.22 0.42 3.11
CA SER A 212 5.46 0.71 1.89
C SER A 212 5.97 -0.14 0.75
N PHE A 213 5.10 -0.46 -0.21
CA PHE A 213 5.46 -1.25 -1.38
C PHE A 213 4.56 -0.92 -2.56
N ILE A 214 4.93 -1.46 -3.73
CA ILE A 214 4.14 -1.33 -4.97
C ILE A 214 3.39 -2.64 -5.20
N THR A 215 2.07 -2.55 -5.35
CA THR A 215 1.20 -3.65 -5.78
C THR A 215 0.96 -3.62 -7.28
N GLY A 216 0.50 -4.72 -7.83
CA GLY A 216 0.22 -4.86 -9.26
C GLY A 216 -1.15 -4.42 -9.65
#